data_e195f1ef231cffa36f336bbf5aa16654
#
_entry.id   e195f1ef231cffa36f336bbf5aa16654
#
_cell.length_a   1.000
_cell.length_b   1.000
_cell.length_c   1.000
_cell.angle_alpha   90.00
_cell.angle_beta   90.00
_cell.angle_gamma   90.00
#
_symmetry.space_group_name_H-M   'P 1'
#
loop_
_entity.id
_entity.type
_entity.pdbx_description
1 polymer ?
#
loop_
_entity_poly.entity_id
_entity_poly.type
_entity_poly.pdbx_seq_one_letter_code
_entity_poly.pdbx_strand_id
1 'polypeptide(L)'
;MLAFALLALLPDADVLLVVLGASDTSVAGHRGASHSIALALAVGLLCAIATRRMRWPVWRTVVLASLAVASHAALDFLGHGGRGLPLLWPFSEARFHSPLRIFPDAPRGLRLVTSAGLTSMVIELVLFLPVIAYALWPHLRRRRPNVGQPQLTIMAGGATITGGAPVIAPASPTASTDEREPPIRSSG
;
A
#
# COMPACT_ATOMS: atom_id res chain seq x y z
N MET A 1 2.97 4.01 -4.69
CA MET A 1 3.50 2.70 -4.26
C MET A 1 4.90 2.80 -3.67
N LEU A 2 5.90 3.36 -4.38
CA LEU A 2 7.29 3.46 -3.88
C LEU A 2 7.39 4.15 -2.50
N ALA A 3 6.67 5.26 -2.29
CA ALA A 3 6.68 5.97 -1.01
C ALA A 3 6.25 5.10 0.18
N PHE A 4 5.21 4.27 0.01
CA PHE A 4 4.79 3.36 1.08
C PHE A 4 5.79 2.24 1.33
N ALA A 5 6.46 1.74 0.30
CA ALA A 5 7.53 0.75 0.46
C ALA A 5 8.71 1.36 1.24
N LEU A 6 9.10 2.60 0.93
CA LEU A 6 10.15 3.31 1.67
C LEU A 6 9.75 3.57 3.12
N LEU A 7 8.49 3.94 3.37
CA LEU A 7 7.97 4.12 4.74
C LEU A 7 7.96 2.80 5.52
N ALA A 8 7.60 1.69 4.88
CA ALA A 8 7.65 0.38 5.52
C ALA A 8 9.07 -0.06 5.87
N LEU A 9 10.09 0.37 5.13
CA LEU A 9 11.50 0.07 5.42
C LEU A 9 12.14 1.06 6.41
N LEU A 10 11.45 2.15 6.75
CA LEU A 10 12.01 3.20 7.60
C LEU A 10 12.48 2.71 8.99
N PRO A 11 11.74 1.82 9.69
CA PRO A 11 12.22 1.30 10.98
C PRO A 11 13.59 0.64 10.91
N ASP A 12 13.90 -0.08 9.84
CA ASP A 12 15.19 -0.74 9.64
C ASP A 12 16.35 0.22 9.35
N ALA A 13 16.08 1.51 9.13
CA ALA A 13 17.12 2.51 9.03
C ALA A 13 17.92 2.65 10.34
N ASP A 14 17.41 2.13 11.47
CA ASP A 14 18.11 2.04 12.75
C ASP A 14 19.38 1.18 12.67
N VAL A 15 19.48 0.25 11.73
CA VAL A 15 20.71 -0.53 11.46
C VAL A 15 21.89 0.39 11.14
N LEU A 16 21.63 1.55 10.49
CA LEU A 16 22.68 2.54 10.23
C LEU A 16 23.26 3.11 11.53
N LEU A 17 22.41 3.31 12.55
CA LEU A 17 22.88 3.79 13.85
C LEU A 17 23.76 2.75 14.54
N VAL A 18 23.44 1.47 14.40
CA VAL A 18 24.28 0.38 14.91
C VAL A 18 25.62 0.33 14.17
N VAL A 19 25.62 0.50 12.85
CA VAL A 19 26.86 0.57 12.05
C VAL A 19 27.71 1.80 12.45
N LEU A 20 27.07 2.90 12.84
CA LEU A 20 27.73 4.10 13.33
C LEU A 20 28.18 4.00 14.81
N GLY A 21 28.02 2.85 15.46
CA GLY A 21 28.51 2.58 16.81
C GLY A 21 27.45 2.62 17.91
N ALA A 22 26.17 2.77 17.59
CA ALA A 22 25.13 2.64 18.60
C ALA A 22 25.11 1.19 19.12
N SER A 23 24.94 1.03 20.44
CA SER A 23 24.77 -0.30 21.01
C SER A 23 23.48 -0.95 20.50
N ASP A 24 23.58 -2.18 20.02
CA ASP A 24 22.41 -2.96 19.58
C ASP A 24 21.39 -3.18 20.73
N THR A 25 21.83 -3.01 21.98
CA THR A 25 20.97 -3.12 23.18
C THR A 25 20.28 -1.80 23.56
N SER A 26 20.71 -0.69 23.00
CA SER A 26 20.16 0.64 23.33
C SER A 26 18.80 0.86 22.71
N VAL A 27 18.13 1.93 23.14
CA VAL A 27 16.89 2.42 22.54
C VAL A 27 17.09 2.83 21.07
N ALA A 28 18.30 3.27 20.70
CA ALA A 28 18.68 3.60 19.33
C ALA A 28 19.22 2.39 18.55
N GLY A 29 19.31 1.22 19.18
CA GLY A 29 19.74 -0.01 18.52
C GLY A 29 18.67 -0.61 17.64
N HIS A 30 19.06 -1.63 16.88
CA HIS A 30 18.12 -2.34 16.01
C HIS A 30 16.98 -2.98 16.83
N ARG A 31 15.75 -2.83 16.34
CA ARG A 31 14.51 -3.14 17.07
C ARG A 31 14.34 -2.29 18.35
N GLY A 32 14.80 -1.04 18.29
CA GLY A 32 14.64 -0.05 19.33
C GLY A 32 13.39 0.83 19.16
N ALA A 33 13.52 2.10 19.50
CA ALA A 33 12.44 3.10 19.39
C ALA A 33 11.84 3.22 17.98
N SER A 34 12.60 2.89 16.94
CA SER A 34 12.20 2.86 15.54
C SER A 34 10.97 1.97 15.28
N HIS A 35 10.76 0.96 16.10
CA HIS A 35 9.66 0.00 16.01
C HIS A 35 8.49 0.30 16.96
N SER A 36 8.44 1.53 17.53
CA SER A 36 7.35 1.95 18.42
C SER A 36 6.14 2.48 17.65
N ILE A 37 4.97 2.35 18.28
CA ILE A 37 3.70 2.92 17.77
C ILE A 37 3.82 4.45 17.71
N ALA A 38 4.48 5.06 18.69
CA ALA A 38 4.67 6.51 18.74
C ALA A 38 5.47 7.02 17.54
N LEU A 39 6.55 6.32 17.15
CA LEU A 39 7.30 6.71 15.96
C LEU A 39 6.48 6.55 14.69
N ALA A 40 5.73 5.46 14.54
CA ALA A 40 4.86 5.27 13.39
C ALA A 40 3.85 6.43 13.24
N LEU A 41 3.23 6.86 14.34
CA LEU A 41 2.33 8.02 14.35
C LEU A 41 3.06 9.34 14.04
N ALA A 42 4.24 9.56 14.60
CA ALA A 42 5.04 10.75 14.33
C ALA A 42 5.40 10.85 12.83
N VAL A 43 5.81 9.76 12.21
CA VAL A 43 6.09 9.71 10.77
C VAL A 43 4.83 9.99 9.96
N GLY A 44 3.69 9.41 10.34
CA GLY A 44 2.40 9.69 9.68
C GLY A 44 2.03 11.18 9.73
N LEU A 45 2.21 11.83 10.89
CA LEU A 45 2.00 13.27 11.05
C LEU A 45 2.96 14.11 10.21
N LEU A 46 4.24 13.75 10.18
CA LEU A 46 5.24 14.42 9.35
C LEU A 46 4.90 14.30 7.85
N CYS A 47 4.49 13.12 7.40
CA CYS A 47 4.02 12.93 6.03
C CYS A 47 2.79 13.80 5.71
N ALA A 48 1.85 13.90 6.63
CA ALA A 48 0.67 14.74 6.46
C ALA A 48 1.02 16.23 6.38
N ILE A 49 1.96 16.70 7.20
CA ILE A 49 2.47 18.07 7.14
C ILE A 49 3.17 18.32 5.80
N ALA A 50 4.00 17.39 5.33
CA ALA A 50 4.72 17.51 4.07
C ALA A 50 3.76 17.53 2.86
N THR A 51 2.68 16.74 2.91
CA THR A 51 1.74 16.57 1.80
C THR A 51 0.52 17.49 1.88
N ARG A 52 0.38 18.34 2.91
CA ARG A 52 -0.79 19.21 3.10
C ARG A 52 -1.10 20.13 1.90
N ARG A 53 -0.07 20.53 1.13
CA ARG A 53 -0.23 21.34 -0.07
C ARG A 53 -0.77 20.56 -1.29
N MET A 54 -0.74 19.23 -1.23
CA MET A 54 -1.18 18.35 -2.34
C MET A 54 -2.70 18.09 -2.33
N ARG A 55 -3.48 18.80 -1.50
CA ARG A 55 -4.94 18.66 -1.36
C ARG A 55 -5.42 17.24 -0.97
N TRP A 56 -4.53 16.45 -0.42
CA TRP A 56 -4.90 15.13 0.09
C TRP A 56 -5.52 15.27 1.48
N PRO A 57 -6.54 14.44 1.82
CA PRO A 57 -7.11 14.44 3.16
C PRO A 57 -6.05 14.11 4.20
N VAL A 58 -5.76 15.06 5.10
CA VAL A 58 -4.71 14.96 6.12
C VAL A 58 -4.83 13.65 6.91
N TRP A 59 -6.05 13.32 7.36
CA TRP A 59 -6.27 12.11 8.16
C TRP A 59 -5.91 10.82 7.40
N ARG A 60 -6.20 10.74 6.08
CA ARG A 60 -5.82 9.57 5.26
C ARG A 60 -4.32 9.43 5.16
N THR A 61 -3.62 10.54 4.99
CA THR A 61 -2.14 10.52 4.93
C THR A 61 -1.57 10.04 6.26
N VAL A 62 -2.07 10.58 7.39
CA VAL A 62 -1.64 10.13 8.73
C VAL A 62 -1.86 8.62 8.87
N VAL A 63 -3.08 8.14 8.65
CA VAL A 63 -3.41 6.73 8.84
C VAL A 63 -2.59 5.82 7.94
N LEU A 64 -2.55 6.10 6.64
CA LEU A 64 -1.87 5.22 5.68
C LEU A 64 -0.34 5.21 5.87
N ALA A 65 0.27 6.36 6.16
CA ALA A 65 1.70 6.43 6.41
C ALA A 65 2.06 5.75 7.74
N SER A 66 1.28 5.98 8.81
CA SER A 66 1.49 5.30 10.09
C SER A 66 1.33 3.79 9.97
N LEU A 67 0.31 3.31 9.24
CA LEU A 67 0.11 1.89 9.00
C LEU A 67 1.25 1.28 8.17
N ALA A 68 1.79 2.01 7.19
CA ALA A 68 2.93 1.55 6.42
C ALA A 68 4.18 1.34 7.31
N VAL A 69 4.48 2.28 8.20
CA VAL A 69 5.59 2.15 9.16
C VAL A 69 5.29 1.04 10.18
N ALA A 70 4.09 1.01 10.76
CA ALA A 70 3.70 0.03 11.76
C ALA A 70 3.64 -1.41 11.21
N SER A 71 3.39 -1.58 9.91
CA SER A 71 3.36 -2.91 9.28
C SER A 71 4.69 -3.63 9.41
N HIS A 72 5.81 -2.92 9.33
CA HIS A 72 7.14 -3.48 9.54
C HIS A 72 7.30 -4.00 10.99
N ALA A 73 7.00 -3.14 11.96
CA ALA A 73 7.06 -3.53 13.38
C ALA A 73 6.11 -4.71 13.69
N ALA A 74 4.95 -4.78 13.02
CA ALA A 74 4.02 -5.90 13.18
C ALA A 74 4.60 -7.21 12.63
N LEU A 75 5.28 -7.18 11.47
CA LEU A 75 5.95 -8.35 10.91
C LEU A 75 7.11 -8.81 11.82
N ASP A 76 7.91 -7.87 12.30
CA ASP A 76 9.00 -8.12 13.23
C ASP A 76 8.50 -8.70 14.59
N PHE A 77 7.32 -8.23 15.03
CA PHE A 77 6.67 -8.77 16.23
C PHE A 77 6.29 -10.24 16.08
N LEU A 78 5.89 -10.66 14.88
CA LEU A 78 5.54 -12.05 14.56
C LEU A 78 6.77 -12.92 14.25
N GLY A 79 7.96 -12.34 14.23
CA GLY A 79 9.22 -13.06 14.01
C GLY A 79 9.66 -13.85 15.26
N HIS A 80 10.49 -14.88 15.03
CA HIS A 80 11.02 -15.75 16.09
C HIS A 80 12.09 -15.07 16.94
N GLY A 81 12.78 -14.08 16.39
CA GLY A 81 14.02 -13.60 16.94
C GLY A 81 13.95 -12.32 17.72
N GLY A 82 14.95 -12.16 18.52
CA GLY A 82 15.28 -10.92 19.15
C GLY A 82 14.70 -10.73 20.55
N ARG A 83 15.00 -9.54 21.09
CA ARG A 83 14.70 -9.11 22.46
C ARG A 83 13.29 -8.57 22.64
N GLY A 84 12.39 -8.82 21.69
CA GLY A 84 11.07 -8.16 21.65
C GLY A 84 11.16 -6.72 21.20
N LEU A 85 10.00 -6.09 21.01
CA LEU A 85 9.86 -4.72 20.52
C LEU A 85 9.36 -3.79 21.62
N PRO A 86 9.93 -2.59 21.81
CA PRO A 86 9.44 -1.59 22.75
C PRO A 86 8.27 -0.80 22.13
N LEU A 87 7.14 -1.49 21.90
CA LEU A 87 6.01 -0.95 21.18
C LEU A 87 5.45 0.34 21.83
N LEU A 88 5.56 0.47 23.15
CA LEU A 88 5.02 1.59 23.91
C LEU A 88 6.05 2.70 24.19
N TRP A 89 7.25 2.62 23.60
CA TRP A 89 8.21 3.72 23.73
C TRP A 89 7.61 5.01 23.16
N PRO A 90 7.80 6.22 23.77
CA PRO A 90 8.69 6.54 24.91
C PRO A 90 8.04 6.35 26.30
N PHE A 91 6.80 5.90 26.40
CA PHE A 91 6.06 5.79 27.66
C PHE A 91 6.52 4.58 28.51
N SER A 92 7.05 3.54 27.86
CA SER A 92 7.53 2.33 28.49
C SER A 92 8.65 1.70 27.68
N GLU A 93 9.70 1.25 28.35
CA GLU A 93 10.79 0.47 27.74
C GLU A 93 10.51 -1.05 27.73
N ALA A 94 9.32 -1.45 28.21
CA ALA A 94 8.93 -2.86 28.22
C ALA A 94 8.96 -3.42 26.80
N ARG A 95 9.58 -4.60 26.65
CA ARG A 95 9.70 -5.28 25.37
C ARG A 95 8.66 -6.38 25.26
N PHE A 96 7.87 -6.29 24.22
CA PHE A 96 6.80 -7.24 23.94
C PHE A 96 7.26 -8.30 22.95
N HIS A 97 6.85 -9.55 23.21
CA HIS A 97 7.12 -10.69 22.36
C HIS A 97 5.79 -11.29 21.90
N SER A 98 5.72 -11.69 20.64
CA SER A 98 4.56 -12.43 20.16
C SER A 98 4.55 -13.87 20.69
N PRO A 99 3.42 -14.37 21.16
CA PRO A 99 3.25 -15.79 21.43
C PRO A 99 3.24 -16.62 20.13
N LEU A 100 2.82 -15.98 19.00
CA LEU A 100 2.80 -16.58 17.68
C LEU A 100 4.11 -16.23 16.97
N ARG A 101 4.94 -17.23 16.79
CA ARG A 101 6.23 -17.11 16.09
C ARG A 101 6.08 -17.71 14.70
N ILE A 102 5.62 -16.89 13.75
CA ILE A 102 5.27 -17.37 12.40
C ILE A 102 6.47 -17.32 11.47
N PHE A 103 7.30 -16.27 11.60
CA PHE A 103 8.44 -16.05 10.72
C PHE A 103 9.73 -16.56 11.36
N PRO A 104 10.59 -17.27 10.62
CA PRO A 104 11.90 -17.67 11.10
C PRO A 104 12.75 -16.44 11.40
N ASP A 105 13.80 -16.64 12.22
CA ASP A 105 14.78 -15.57 12.46
C ASP A 105 15.47 -15.18 11.16
N ALA A 106 15.42 -13.91 10.82
CA ALA A 106 16.20 -13.37 9.72
C ALA A 106 17.70 -13.40 10.10
N PRO A 107 18.51 -14.23 9.45
CA PRO A 107 19.94 -14.27 9.72
C PRO A 107 20.57 -12.95 9.26
N ARG A 108 21.51 -12.44 10.06
CA ARG A 108 22.18 -11.16 9.83
C ARG A 108 23.58 -11.34 9.28
N GLY A 109 24.01 -10.37 8.44
CA GLY A 109 25.35 -10.36 7.89
C GLY A 109 25.66 -11.58 7.02
N LEU A 110 26.85 -12.17 7.18
CA LEU A 110 27.28 -13.31 6.38
C LEU A 110 26.45 -14.58 6.59
N ARG A 111 25.68 -14.65 7.67
CA ARG A 111 24.75 -15.78 7.87
C ARG A 111 23.60 -15.80 6.87
N LEU A 112 23.35 -14.70 6.15
CA LEU A 112 22.34 -14.64 5.12
C LEU A 112 22.63 -15.63 3.96
N VAL A 113 23.90 -15.86 3.66
CA VAL A 113 24.34 -16.79 2.59
C VAL A 113 24.53 -18.25 3.06
N THR A 114 24.22 -18.53 4.32
CA THR A 114 24.19 -19.91 4.81
C THR A 114 22.91 -20.63 4.37
N SER A 115 22.90 -21.96 4.41
CA SER A 115 21.70 -22.74 4.10
C SER A 115 20.49 -22.34 4.94
N ALA A 116 20.69 -22.06 6.23
CA ALA A 116 19.63 -21.56 7.10
C ALA A 116 19.11 -20.20 6.67
N GLY A 117 20.00 -19.28 6.25
CA GLY A 117 19.62 -17.97 5.73
C GLY A 117 18.82 -18.05 4.44
N LEU A 118 19.28 -18.85 3.50
CA LEU A 118 18.59 -19.08 2.23
C LEU A 118 17.22 -19.71 2.47
N THR A 119 17.10 -20.67 3.39
CA THR A 119 15.80 -21.27 3.76
C THR A 119 14.84 -20.23 4.33
N SER A 120 15.30 -19.36 5.23
CA SER A 120 14.47 -18.26 5.75
C SER A 120 13.98 -17.32 4.64
N MET A 121 14.87 -16.91 3.74
CA MET A 121 14.51 -16.07 2.59
C MET A 121 13.47 -16.72 1.69
N VAL A 122 13.60 -18.04 1.42
CA VAL A 122 12.61 -18.77 0.61
C VAL A 122 11.26 -18.83 1.30
N ILE A 123 11.23 -19.09 2.61
CA ILE A 123 9.99 -19.12 3.40
C ILE A 123 9.30 -17.75 3.33
N GLU A 124 10.04 -16.67 3.56
CA GLU A 124 9.52 -15.31 3.48
C GLU A 124 8.97 -15.00 2.07
N LEU A 125 9.73 -15.34 1.03
CA LEU A 125 9.29 -15.14 -0.35
C LEU A 125 7.98 -15.87 -0.63
N VAL A 126 7.85 -17.12 -0.21
CA VAL A 126 6.62 -17.92 -0.39
C VAL A 126 5.45 -17.32 0.37
N LEU A 127 5.66 -16.85 1.60
CA LEU A 127 4.61 -16.21 2.40
C LEU A 127 4.15 -14.88 1.79
N PHE A 128 5.06 -14.10 1.22
CA PHE A 128 4.73 -12.83 0.58
C PHE A 128 4.30 -12.95 -0.89
N LEU A 129 4.47 -14.11 -1.51
CA LEU A 129 4.14 -14.32 -2.93
C LEU A 129 2.69 -13.93 -3.28
N PRO A 130 1.65 -14.26 -2.49
CA PRO A 130 0.28 -13.84 -2.79
C PRO A 130 0.12 -12.32 -2.78
N VAL A 131 0.78 -11.62 -1.85
CA VAL A 131 0.74 -10.16 -1.75
C VAL A 131 1.45 -9.52 -2.94
N ILE A 132 2.61 -10.04 -3.31
CA ILE A 132 3.38 -9.61 -4.49
C ILE A 132 2.57 -9.84 -5.76
N ALA A 133 1.97 -11.02 -5.92
CA ALA A 133 1.12 -11.35 -7.06
C ALA A 133 -0.08 -10.39 -7.17
N TYR A 134 -0.76 -10.10 -6.05
CA TYR A 134 -1.84 -9.13 -5.99
C TYR A 134 -1.38 -7.73 -6.38
N ALA A 135 -0.25 -7.27 -5.87
CA ALA A 135 0.31 -5.96 -6.18
C ALA A 135 0.71 -5.80 -7.66
N LEU A 136 1.23 -6.87 -8.28
CA LEU A 136 1.64 -6.86 -9.68
C LEU A 136 0.49 -7.08 -10.67
N TRP A 137 -0.64 -7.67 -10.21
CA TRP A 137 -1.78 -8.03 -11.06
C TRP A 137 -2.32 -6.89 -11.94
N PRO A 138 -2.54 -5.65 -11.42
CA PRO A 138 -3.00 -4.54 -12.24
C PRO A 138 -2.02 -4.16 -13.35
N HIS A 139 -0.72 -4.27 -13.09
CA HIS A 139 0.33 -3.94 -14.05
C HIS A 139 0.42 -4.98 -15.17
N LEU A 140 0.26 -6.25 -14.86
CA LEU A 140 0.25 -7.35 -15.82
C LEU A 140 -0.98 -7.28 -16.73
N ARG A 141 -2.16 -6.96 -16.19
CA ARG A 141 -3.39 -6.81 -16.99
C ARG A 141 -3.34 -5.63 -17.96
N ARG A 142 -2.70 -4.52 -17.58
CA ARG A 142 -2.58 -3.33 -18.43
C ARG A 142 -1.65 -3.52 -19.63
N ARG A 143 -0.80 -4.54 -19.63
CA ARG A 143 0.13 -4.85 -20.72
C ARG A 143 -0.49 -5.68 -21.85
N ARG A 144 -1.78 -6.02 -21.81
CA ARG A 144 -2.42 -6.60 -22.99
C ARG A 144 -2.37 -5.54 -24.10
N PRO A 145 -1.61 -5.79 -25.19
CA PRO A 145 -1.63 -4.88 -26.33
C PRO A 145 -3.09 -4.77 -26.76
N ASN A 146 -3.53 -3.55 -26.98
CA ASN A 146 -4.78 -3.29 -27.66
C ASN A 146 -4.60 -3.89 -29.07
N VAL A 147 -4.99 -5.14 -29.23
CA VAL A 147 -5.04 -5.78 -30.55
C VAL A 147 -6.08 -4.95 -31.28
N GLY A 148 -5.57 -4.05 -32.13
CA GLY A 148 -6.36 -3.06 -32.83
C GLY A 148 -7.58 -3.74 -33.41
N GLN A 149 -8.75 -3.18 -33.10
CA GLN A 149 -9.97 -3.58 -33.80
C GLN A 149 -9.67 -3.45 -35.29
N PRO A 150 -9.96 -4.48 -36.10
CA PRO A 150 -9.76 -4.38 -37.54
C PRO A 150 -10.55 -3.16 -38.02
N GLN A 151 -9.82 -2.18 -38.51
CA GLN A 151 -10.43 -1.02 -39.16
C GLN A 151 -11.12 -1.55 -40.41
N LEU A 152 -12.44 -1.56 -40.41
CA LEU A 152 -13.20 -1.92 -41.60
C LEU A 152 -13.06 -0.75 -42.61
N THR A 153 -12.13 -0.91 -43.55
CA THR A 153 -11.97 0.03 -44.65
C THR A 153 -12.99 -0.34 -45.73
N ILE A 154 -14.07 0.40 -45.82
CA ILE A 154 -15.04 0.26 -46.89
C ILE A 154 -14.62 1.18 -48.04
N MET A 155 -14.26 0.58 -49.17
CA MET A 155 -13.99 1.30 -50.40
C MET A 155 -15.31 1.59 -51.10
N ALA A 156 -15.81 2.82 -51.05
CA ALA A 156 -16.98 3.27 -51.79
C ALA A 156 -16.60 4.45 -52.67
N GLY A 157 -16.65 4.24 -53.98
CA GLY A 157 -16.64 5.34 -54.98
C GLY A 157 -15.41 6.26 -54.96
N GLY A 158 -14.19 5.72 -54.74
CA GLY A 158 -12.95 6.51 -54.86
C GLY A 158 -12.59 7.38 -53.62
N ALA A 159 -13.36 7.35 -52.56
CA ALA A 159 -13.04 8.00 -51.28
C ALA A 159 -12.83 7.00 -50.18
N THR A 160 -11.72 7.13 -49.43
CA THR A 160 -11.42 6.27 -48.26
C THR A 160 -12.09 6.91 -47.03
N ILE A 161 -13.11 6.25 -46.48
CA ILE A 161 -13.75 6.66 -45.22
C ILE A 161 -13.26 5.75 -44.13
N THR A 162 -12.41 6.26 -43.24
CA THR A 162 -12.00 5.60 -42.00
C THR A 162 -13.02 5.93 -40.91
N GLY A 163 -13.97 5.04 -40.65
CA GLY A 163 -14.96 5.19 -39.60
C GLY A 163 -14.59 4.32 -38.38
N GLY A 164 -14.27 4.91 -37.24
CA GLY A 164 -14.35 4.25 -35.94
C GLY A 164 -15.82 3.93 -35.63
N ALA A 165 -16.12 2.74 -35.13
CA ALA A 165 -17.46 2.35 -34.73
C ALA A 165 -18.08 3.42 -33.81
N PRO A 166 -19.35 3.88 -34.07
CA PRO A 166 -19.98 4.82 -33.17
C PRO A 166 -20.17 4.19 -31.79
N VAL A 167 -19.68 4.87 -30.79
CA VAL A 167 -20.02 4.54 -29.38
C VAL A 167 -21.53 4.80 -29.26
N ILE A 168 -22.32 3.74 -29.21
CA ILE A 168 -23.74 3.83 -28.89
C ILE A 168 -23.81 4.23 -27.43
N ALA A 169 -24.03 5.51 -27.16
CA ALA A 169 -24.34 5.98 -25.83
C ALA A 169 -25.68 5.33 -25.39
N PRO A 170 -25.82 4.85 -24.15
CA PRO A 170 -27.09 4.35 -23.67
C PRO A 170 -28.13 5.47 -23.74
N ALA A 171 -29.28 5.18 -24.36
CA ALA A 171 -30.39 6.11 -24.46
C ALA A 171 -30.81 6.56 -23.07
N SER A 172 -30.82 7.87 -22.86
CA SER A 172 -31.39 8.48 -21.65
C SER A 172 -32.88 8.12 -21.55
N PRO A 173 -33.38 7.72 -20.37
CA PRO A 173 -34.78 7.48 -20.20
C PRO A 173 -35.57 8.78 -20.45
N THR A 174 -36.47 8.75 -21.42
CA THR A 174 -37.40 9.82 -21.72
C THR A 174 -38.21 10.16 -20.47
N ALA A 175 -38.10 11.42 -20.03
CA ALA A 175 -38.95 11.96 -18.99
C ALA A 175 -40.42 11.85 -19.45
N SER A 176 -41.23 11.13 -18.67
CA SER A 176 -42.69 11.12 -18.85
C SER A 176 -43.22 12.53 -18.57
N THR A 177 -43.82 13.13 -19.55
CA THR A 177 -44.64 14.33 -19.42
C THR A 177 -45.76 14.07 -18.44
N ASP A 178 -45.66 14.69 -17.27
CA ASP A 178 -46.74 14.82 -16.30
C ASP A 178 -47.78 15.78 -16.87
N GLU A 179 -48.87 15.25 -17.41
CA GLU A 179 -50.08 15.99 -17.78
C GLU A 179 -50.74 16.50 -16.48
N ARG A 180 -50.48 17.75 -16.11
CA ARG A 180 -51.21 18.45 -15.06
C ARG A 180 -52.62 18.79 -15.55
N GLU A 181 -53.59 18.08 -15.06
CA GLU A 181 -54.99 18.36 -15.13
C GLU A 181 -55.32 19.75 -14.51
N PRO A 182 -56.08 20.66 -15.17
CA PRO A 182 -56.42 21.95 -14.61
C PRO A 182 -57.46 21.87 -13.50
N PRO A 183 -57.44 22.74 -12.47
CA PRO A 183 -58.37 22.69 -11.37
C PRO A 183 -59.79 23.09 -11.77
N ILE A 184 -60.76 22.25 -11.38
CA ILE A 184 -62.19 22.49 -11.51
C ILE A 184 -62.57 23.65 -10.58
N ARG A 185 -63.06 24.75 -11.13
CA ARG A 185 -63.74 25.83 -10.40
C ARG A 185 -65.12 25.33 -9.95
N SER A 186 -65.32 25.23 -8.67
CA SER A 186 -66.66 25.13 -8.03
C SER A 186 -67.14 26.54 -7.70
N SER A 187 -68.14 26.98 -8.43
CA SER A 187 -69.05 28.07 -8.05
C SER A 187 -70.07 27.56 -7.06
N GLY A 188 -70.19 28.26 -5.92
CA GLY A 188 -71.19 28.04 -4.91
C GLY A 188 -70.89 28.88 -3.67
#